data_3277cad926b5769ee250b22c139de6c8
#
_entry.id   3277cad926b5769ee250b22c139de6c8
#
_cell.length_a   1.000
_cell.length_b   1.000
_cell.length_c   1.000
_cell.angle_alpha   90.00
_cell.angle_beta   90.00
_cell.angle_gamma   90.00
#
_symmetry.space_group_name_H-M   'P 1'
#
loop_
_entity.id
_entity.type
_entity.pdbx_description
1 polymer ?
#
loop_
_entity_poly.entity_id
_entity_poly.type
_entity_poly.pdbx_seq_one_letter_code
_entity_poly.pdbx_strand_id
1 'polypeptide(L)'
;GTVRWMQAYGHADLDQDKPMGKSTLLNIGSISKTFTATAIMQLWEQGRLDLDADINTYLSRPIRNPAHPDVPITVQQLLTHTSSIRDGAAYDESYACGDPTISLKAWIEGYFQSGGNYYDTKENFYAKAPGAEHAYSNIGFGVLGLLVEEITEKPLYQYTREHIFTPLQMDHTGWLLSEVDTNSHARPYFFVTAENIEMLRVCLNFVFEPQMDGFWL
;
A
#
# COMPACT_ATOMS: atom_id res chain seq x y z
N GLY A 1 19.48 10.88 -15.88
CA GLY A 1 20.43 9.87 -16.43
C GLY A 1 20.01 9.44 -17.82
N THR A 2 20.90 8.77 -18.56
CA THR A 2 20.62 8.26 -19.89
C THR A 2 20.31 6.78 -19.83
N VAL A 3 19.18 6.32 -20.41
CA VAL A 3 18.89 4.90 -20.57
C VAL A 3 19.98 4.27 -21.46
N ARG A 4 20.67 3.26 -20.95
CA ARG A 4 21.72 2.56 -21.68
C ARG A 4 21.22 1.32 -22.40
N TRP A 5 20.19 0.69 -21.85
CA TRP A 5 19.55 -0.48 -22.42
C TRP A 5 18.13 -0.60 -21.90
N MET A 6 17.19 -0.99 -22.74
CA MET A 6 15.81 -1.29 -22.40
C MET A 6 15.25 -2.29 -23.41
N GLN A 7 14.73 -3.41 -22.94
CA GLN A 7 14.12 -4.42 -23.77
C GLN A 7 12.90 -5.01 -23.06
N ALA A 8 11.84 -5.23 -23.83
CA ALA A 8 10.62 -5.90 -23.37
C ALA A 8 10.63 -7.35 -23.88
N TYR A 9 10.12 -8.28 -23.06
CA TYR A 9 10.03 -9.70 -23.36
C TYR A 9 8.67 -10.25 -22.98
N GLY A 10 8.17 -11.23 -23.72
CA GLY A 10 6.90 -11.91 -23.45
C GLY A 10 5.68 -11.06 -23.84
N HIS A 11 4.56 -11.30 -23.17
CA HIS A 11 3.26 -10.72 -23.48
C HIS A 11 2.76 -9.82 -22.34
N ALA A 12 2.14 -8.73 -22.72
CA ALA A 12 1.38 -7.87 -21.81
C ALA A 12 -0.02 -8.45 -21.53
N ASP A 13 -0.57 -9.20 -22.49
CA ASP A 13 -1.84 -9.90 -22.37
C ASP A 13 -1.74 -11.20 -23.16
N LEU A 14 -1.86 -12.34 -22.48
CA LEU A 14 -1.76 -13.67 -23.09
C LEU A 14 -3.03 -14.01 -23.88
N ASP A 15 -4.20 -13.57 -23.43
CA ASP A 15 -5.47 -13.90 -24.07
C ASP A 15 -5.66 -13.14 -25.38
N GLN A 16 -5.07 -11.95 -25.47
CA GLN A 16 -5.11 -11.11 -26.67
C GLN A 16 -3.84 -11.24 -27.52
N ASP A 17 -2.91 -12.11 -27.15
CA ASP A 17 -1.59 -12.25 -27.78
C ASP A 17 -0.85 -10.90 -27.91
N LYS A 18 -1.08 -9.99 -26.96
CA LYS A 18 -0.51 -8.63 -26.94
C LYS A 18 0.94 -8.69 -26.46
N PRO A 19 1.93 -8.32 -27.26
CA PRO A 19 3.32 -8.37 -26.83
C PRO A 19 3.62 -7.32 -25.76
N MET A 20 4.56 -7.62 -24.86
CA MET A 20 5.12 -6.64 -23.93
C MET A 20 5.90 -5.56 -24.69
N GLY A 21 5.57 -4.30 -24.45
CA GLY A 21 6.25 -3.14 -25.01
C GLY A 21 7.09 -2.40 -23.98
N LYS A 22 7.97 -1.51 -24.45
CA LYS A 22 8.81 -0.69 -23.56
C LYS A 22 8.01 0.35 -22.76
N SER A 23 6.82 0.69 -23.23
CA SER A 23 5.86 1.61 -22.59
C SER A 23 4.73 0.89 -21.87
N THR A 24 4.77 -0.45 -21.78
CA THR A 24 3.76 -1.22 -21.05
C THR A 24 3.87 -0.91 -19.56
N LEU A 25 2.74 -0.56 -18.95
CA LEU A 25 2.63 -0.32 -17.52
C LEU A 25 2.53 -1.63 -16.77
N LEU A 26 3.14 -1.69 -15.61
CA LEU A 26 3.18 -2.88 -14.76
C LEU A 26 2.70 -2.54 -13.36
N ASN A 27 1.92 -3.44 -12.77
CA ASN A 27 1.72 -3.43 -11.32
C ASN A 27 3.04 -3.80 -10.64
N ILE A 28 3.53 -2.93 -9.77
CA ILE A 28 4.82 -3.07 -9.11
C ILE A 28 4.74 -3.63 -7.69
N GLY A 29 3.53 -3.93 -7.21
CA GLY A 29 3.31 -4.52 -5.89
C GLY A 29 4.02 -3.76 -4.78
N SER A 30 4.74 -4.46 -3.92
CA SER A 30 5.42 -3.87 -2.76
C SER A 30 6.57 -2.91 -3.08
N ILE A 31 6.99 -2.76 -4.33
CA ILE A 31 7.90 -1.67 -4.72
C ILE A 31 7.24 -0.31 -4.44
N SER A 32 5.91 -0.23 -4.45
CA SER A 32 5.14 0.97 -4.08
C SER A 32 5.50 1.52 -2.70
N LYS A 33 5.90 0.65 -1.76
CA LYS A 33 6.36 1.06 -0.42
C LYS A 33 7.55 2.01 -0.45
N THR A 34 8.38 1.95 -1.49
CA THR A 34 9.51 2.88 -1.64
C THR A 34 9.04 4.32 -1.84
N PHE A 35 7.90 4.54 -2.49
CA PHE A 35 7.33 5.88 -2.67
C PHE A 35 6.74 6.41 -1.36
N THR A 36 6.02 5.56 -0.61
CA THR A 36 5.54 5.92 0.73
C THR A 36 6.72 6.25 1.67
N ALA A 37 7.75 5.41 1.70
CA ALA A 37 8.95 5.66 2.50
C ALA A 37 9.65 6.95 2.06
N THR A 38 9.74 7.24 0.76
CA THR A 38 10.32 8.49 0.26
C THR A 38 9.51 9.70 0.71
N ALA A 39 8.17 9.63 0.68
CA ALA A 39 7.31 10.71 1.18
C ALA A 39 7.54 10.96 2.69
N ILE A 40 7.64 9.91 3.50
CA ILE A 40 7.97 10.01 4.93
C ILE A 40 9.35 10.67 5.11
N MET A 41 10.36 10.24 4.36
CA MET A 41 11.71 10.80 4.46
C MET A 41 11.78 12.27 4.01
N GLN A 42 10.95 12.69 3.03
CA GLN A 42 10.82 14.10 2.67
C GLN A 42 10.22 14.94 3.82
N LEU A 43 9.19 14.40 4.52
CA LEU A 43 8.61 15.08 5.67
C LEU A 43 9.59 15.16 6.86
N TRP A 44 10.37 14.11 7.07
CA TRP A 44 11.45 14.09 8.06
C TRP A 44 12.54 15.12 7.73
N GLU A 45 13.01 15.18 6.50
CA GLU A 45 14.01 16.17 6.04
C GLU A 45 13.51 17.61 6.21
N GLN A 46 12.20 17.85 6.05
CA GLN A 46 11.55 19.14 6.28
C GLN A 46 11.32 19.46 7.76
N GLY A 47 11.67 18.56 8.68
CA GLY A 47 11.41 18.71 10.13
C GLY A 47 9.92 18.66 10.51
N ARG A 48 9.05 18.13 9.64
CA ARG A 48 7.60 17.99 9.88
C ARG A 48 7.24 16.68 10.58
N LEU A 49 8.18 15.74 10.63
CA LEU A 49 8.02 14.42 11.20
C LEU A 49 9.36 13.98 11.82
N ASP A 50 9.29 13.31 12.99
CA ASP A 50 10.42 12.69 13.65
C ASP A 50 10.25 11.16 13.57
N LEU A 51 11.32 10.45 13.16
CA LEU A 51 11.28 9.00 12.98
C LEU A 51 11.13 8.25 14.31
N ASP A 52 11.63 8.81 15.41
CA ASP A 52 11.55 8.22 16.75
C ASP A 52 10.28 8.64 17.52
N ALA A 53 9.50 9.57 16.97
CA ALA A 53 8.26 9.99 17.60
C ALA A 53 7.20 8.89 17.57
N ASP A 54 6.37 8.89 18.59
CA ASP A 54 5.11 8.16 18.61
C ASP A 54 4.20 8.62 17.46
N ILE A 55 3.74 7.69 16.62
CA ILE A 55 2.85 7.97 15.49
C ILE A 55 1.59 8.73 15.90
N ASN A 56 1.13 8.54 17.15
CA ASN A 56 -0.05 9.22 17.67
C ASN A 56 0.15 10.74 17.88
N THR A 57 1.38 11.22 17.76
CA THR A 57 1.65 12.66 17.68
C THR A 57 1.08 13.30 16.42
N TYR A 58 0.94 12.50 15.35
CA TYR A 58 0.53 12.97 14.02
C TYR A 58 -0.87 12.48 13.63
N LEU A 59 -1.38 11.41 14.27
CA LEU A 59 -2.65 10.80 13.92
C LEU A 59 -3.83 11.46 14.66
N SER A 60 -4.92 11.72 13.96
CA SER A 60 -6.18 12.18 14.54
C SER A 60 -6.88 11.11 15.39
N ARG A 61 -6.61 9.83 15.15
CA ARG A 61 -7.10 8.68 15.92
C ARG A 61 -5.93 7.81 16.37
N PRO A 62 -5.80 7.53 17.70
CA PRO A 62 -4.66 6.81 18.21
C PRO A 62 -4.65 5.34 17.80
N ILE A 63 -3.45 4.82 17.51
CA ILE A 63 -3.20 3.41 17.24
C ILE A 63 -2.27 2.89 18.34
N ARG A 64 -2.68 1.80 19.02
CA ARG A 64 -1.90 1.11 20.05
C ARG A 64 -2.09 -0.39 19.95
N ASN A 65 -1.02 -1.12 20.21
CA ASN A 65 -1.15 -2.56 20.44
C ASN A 65 -1.86 -2.79 21.77
N PRO A 66 -3.04 -3.44 21.80
CA PRO A 66 -3.82 -3.62 23.03
C PRO A 66 -3.09 -4.45 24.09
N ALA A 67 -2.15 -5.31 23.70
CA ALA A 67 -1.31 -6.07 24.65
C ALA A 67 -0.19 -5.22 25.28
N HIS A 68 0.13 -4.06 24.69
CA HIS A 68 1.19 -3.15 25.12
C HIS A 68 0.72 -1.68 25.02
N PRO A 69 -0.33 -1.27 25.76
CA PRO A 69 -0.98 0.03 25.57
C PRO A 69 -0.07 1.22 25.91
N ASP A 70 0.91 1.01 26.77
CA ASP A 70 1.86 2.05 27.20
C ASP A 70 3.11 2.16 26.32
N VAL A 71 3.29 1.23 25.36
CA VAL A 71 4.45 1.22 24.46
C VAL A 71 4.10 1.95 23.17
N PRO A 72 4.83 3.02 22.83
CA PRO A 72 4.59 3.74 21.57
C PRO A 72 4.96 2.90 20.37
N ILE A 73 4.26 3.14 19.27
CA ILE A 73 4.67 2.72 17.93
C ILE A 73 5.33 3.93 17.28
N THR A 74 6.56 3.77 16.78
CA THR A 74 7.28 4.87 16.14
C THR A 74 7.22 4.78 14.61
N VAL A 75 7.49 5.90 13.94
CA VAL A 75 7.58 5.95 12.48
C VAL A 75 8.67 5.03 11.98
N GLN A 76 9.83 5.00 12.66
CA GLN A 76 10.94 4.11 12.34
C GLN A 76 10.52 2.63 12.42
N GLN A 77 9.74 2.25 13.43
CA GLN A 77 9.25 0.88 13.57
C GLN A 77 8.30 0.48 12.44
N LEU A 78 7.50 1.39 11.91
CA LEU A 78 6.69 1.14 10.72
C LEU A 78 7.57 0.92 9.48
N LEU A 79 8.53 1.80 9.23
CA LEU A 79 9.48 1.70 8.10
C LEU A 79 10.30 0.41 8.12
N THR A 80 10.63 -0.09 9.31
CA THR A 80 11.47 -1.29 9.49
C THR A 80 10.67 -2.56 9.76
N HIS A 81 9.35 -2.51 9.67
CA HIS A 81 8.45 -3.65 9.95
C HIS A 81 8.64 -4.25 11.36
N THR A 82 8.81 -3.39 12.36
CA THR A 82 8.97 -3.81 13.76
C THR A 82 7.86 -3.25 14.67
N SER A 83 6.79 -2.72 14.10
CA SER A 83 5.71 -2.02 14.81
C SER A 83 4.76 -2.90 15.61
N SER A 84 4.88 -4.22 15.52
CA SER A 84 3.91 -5.21 16.00
C SER A 84 2.53 -5.18 15.32
N ILE A 85 2.33 -4.35 14.30
CA ILE A 85 1.12 -4.39 13.48
C ILE A 85 1.16 -5.65 12.60
N ARG A 86 0.05 -6.35 12.55
CA ARG A 86 -0.13 -7.57 11.77
C ARG A 86 -1.11 -7.30 10.61
N ASP A 87 -0.88 -7.96 9.50
CA ASP A 87 -1.86 -8.07 8.42
C ASP A 87 -2.81 -9.22 8.79
N GLY A 88 -3.98 -8.91 9.32
CA GLY A 88 -4.98 -9.89 9.72
C GLY A 88 -5.90 -10.28 8.55
N ALA A 89 -6.86 -11.19 8.82
CA ALA A 89 -7.80 -11.70 7.81
C ALA A 89 -8.53 -10.59 7.04
N ALA A 90 -8.91 -9.52 7.72
CA ALA A 90 -9.58 -8.38 7.07
C ALA A 90 -8.71 -7.71 6.00
N TYR A 91 -7.37 -7.79 6.10
CA TYR A 91 -6.48 -7.33 5.04
C TYR A 91 -6.60 -8.22 3.80
N ASP A 92 -6.55 -9.54 3.96
CA ASP A 92 -6.67 -10.48 2.85
C ASP A 92 -8.05 -10.39 2.18
N GLU A 93 -9.10 -10.14 2.95
CA GLU A 93 -10.47 -9.94 2.46
C GLU A 93 -10.70 -8.57 1.80
N SER A 94 -9.78 -7.61 2.00
CA SER A 94 -9.90 -6.26 1.43
C SER A 94 -9.51 -6.16 -0.04
N TYR A 95 -8.91 -7.22 -0.59
CA TYR A 95 -8.54 -7.25 -2.01
C TYR A 95 -9.79 -7.20 -2.89
N ALA A 96 -9.83 -6.22 -3.77
CA ALA A 96 -10.93 -6.00 -4.71
C ALA A 96 -10.38 -5.57 -6.08
N CYS A 97 -11.20 -5.74 -7.12
CA CYS A 97 -10.85 -5.26 -8.44
C CYS A 97 -11.23 -3.78 -8.57
N GLY A 98 -10.39 -3.02 -9.27
CA GLY A 98 -10.60 -1.59 -9.50
C GLY A 98 -10.04 -0.68 -8.41
N ASP A 99 -10.26 0.61 -8.57
CA ASP A 99 -9.86 1.60 -7.58
C ASP A 99 -10.67 1.44 -6.29
N PRO A 100 -10.06 1.71 -5.11
CA PRO A 100 -10.75 1.58 -3.83
C PRO A 100 -11.95 2.51 -3.71
N THR A 101 -13.00 2.00 -3.08
CA THR A 101 -14.25 2.73 -2.87
C THR A 101 -14.29 3.51 -1.55
N ILE A 102 -13.30 3.27 -0.67
CA ILE A 102 -13.14 3.96 0.62
C ILE A 102 -11.78 4.62 0.70
N SER A 103 -11.65 5.68 1.50
CA SER A 103 -10.36 6.35 1.70
C SER A 103 -9.42 5.51 2.56
N LEU A 104 -8.10 5.72 2.41
CA LEU A 104 -7.07 5.12 3.26
C LEU A 104 -7.37 5.37 4.75
N LYS A 105 -7.72 6.62 5.10
CA LYS A 105 -8.09 6.99 6.47
C LYS A 105 -9.26 6.13 6.99
N ALA A 106 -10.36 6.04 6.24
CA ALA A 106 -11.52 5.28 6.68
C ALA A 106 -11.22 3.78 6.86
N TRP A 107 -10.37 3.21 5.98
CA TRP A 107 -9.96 1.82 6.08
C TRP A 107 -9.07 1.58 7.31
N ILE A 108 -8.05 2.41 7.54
CA ILE A 108 -7.14 2.32 8.69
C ILE A 108 -7.89 2.55 10.01
N GLU A 109 -8.78 3.53 10.08
CA GLU A 109 -9.64 3.73 11.25
C GLU A 109 -10.54 2.52 11.51
N GLY A 110 -11.14 1.96 10.47
CA GLY A 110 -11.94 0.73 10.56
C GLY A 110 -11.15 -0.47 11.08
N TYR A 111 -9.83 -0.51 10.82
CA TYR A 111 -8.94 -1.58 11.25
C TYR A 111 -8.47 -1.44 12.70
N PHE A 112 -8.22 -0.24 13.20
CA PHE A 112 -7.60 -0.02 14.51
C PHE A 112 -8.54 0.50 15.58
N GLN A 113 -9.68 1.10 15.22
CA GLN A 113 -10.59 1.67 16.21
C GLN A 113 -11.60 0.64 16.72
N SER A 114 -11.82 0.63 18.04
CA SER A 114 -12.85 -0.22 18.66
C SER A 114 -14.22 0.07 18.04
N GLY A 115 -14.89 -0.98 17.57
CA GLY A 115 -16.16 -0.89 16.84
C GLY A 115 -16.01 -0.66 15.32
N GLY A 116 -14.78 -0.58 14.81
CA GLY A 116 -14.52 -0.57 13.37
C GLY A 116 -14.83 -1.92 12.71
N ASN A 117 -15.19 -1.90 11.43
CA ASN A 117 -15.63 -3.09 10.69
C ASN A 117 -14.56 -4.18 10.59
N TYR A 118 -13.28 -3.81 10.71
CA TYR A 118 -12.11 -4.66 10.54
C TYR A 118 -11.31 -4.81 11.85
N TYR A 119 -11.86 -4.33 12.98
CA TYR A 119 -11.17 -4.34 14.26
C TYR A 119 -11.19 -5.71 14.91
N ASP A 120 -10.01 -6.28 15.09
CA ASP A 120 -9.78 -7.49 15.88
C ASP A 120 -8.47 -7.39 16.66
N THR A 121 -8.54 -7.42 17.99
CA THR A 121 -7.37 -7.26 18.86
C THR A 121 -6.37 -8.41 18.75
N LYS A 122 -6.79 -9.59 18.29
CA LYS A 122 -5.94 -10.77 18.16
C LYS A 122 -5.34 -10.92 16.77
N GLU A 123 -6.04 -10.39 15.75
CA GLU A 123 -5.62 -10.51 14.37
C GLU A 123 -4.86 -9.28 13.87
N ASN A 124 -5.11 -8.08 14.44
CA ASN A 124 -4.54 -6.84 13.94
C ASN A 124 -3.17 -6.50 14.55
N PHE A 125 -2.76 -7.23 15.59
CA PHE A 125 -1.47 -7.03 16.25
C PHE A 125 -0.82 -8.37 16.63
N TYR A 126 0.50 -8.38 16.59
CA TYR A 126 1.27 -9.45 17.22
C TYR A 126 1.30 -9.27 18.74
N ALA A 127 1.44 -10.39 19.47
CA ALA A 127 1.49 -10.37 20.94
C ALA A 127 2.77 -9.72 21.50
N LYS A 128 3.83 -9.61 20.72
CA LYS A 128 5.08 -8.95 21.11
C LYS A 128 4.98 -7.44 21.07
N ALA A 129 5.74 -6.79 21.93
CA ALA A 129 5.77 -5.33 21.97
C ALA A 129 6.32 -4.70 20.68
N PRO A 130 5.89 -3.47 20.32
CA PRO A 130 6.54 -2.70 19.29
C PRO A 130 8.05 -2.62 19.48
N GLY A 131 8.82 -2.81 18.42
CA GLY A 131 10.28 -2.83 18.42
C GLY A 131 10.91 -4.19 18.75
N ALA A 132 10.17 -5.18 19.23
CA ALA A 132 10.73 -6.43 19.72
C ALA A 132 11.06 -7.45 18.61
N GLU A 133 10.40 -7.38 17.46
CA GLU A 133 10.52 -8.39 16.41
C GLU A 133 10.23 -7.77 15.02
N HIS A 134 10.93 -8.26 14.01
CA HIS A 134 10.62 -7.95 12.62
C HIS A 134 9.47 -8.83 12.14
N ALA A 135 8.40 -8.19 11.67
CA ALA A 135 7.26 -8.85 11.02
C ALA A 135 6.76 -7.94 9.89
N TYR A 136 6.91 -8.39 8.67
CA TYR A 136 6.46 -7.63 7.50
C TYR A 136 4.98 -7.30 7.61
N SER A 137 4.62 -6.03 7.41
CA SER A 137 3.24 -5.57 7.48
C SER A 137 2.94 -4.57 6.36
N ASN A 138 1.94 -4.90 5.56
CA ASN A 138 1.36 -4.02 4.57
C ASN A 138 0.56 -2.91 5.26
N ILE A 139 -0.22 -3.28 6.28
CA ILE A 139 -0.99 -2.33 7.08
C ILE A 139 -0.09 -1.28 7.75
N GLY A 140 1.11 -1.69 8.22
CA GLY A 140 2.08 -0.75 8.76
C GLY A 140 2.48 0.34 7.76
N PHE A 141 2.63 -0.02 6.48
CA PHE A 141 2.87 0.96 5.40
C PHE A 141 1.61 1.75 5.04
N GLY A 142 0.42 1.18 5.17
CA GLY A 142 -0.83 1.94 5.09
C GLY A 142 -0.90 3.04 6.16
N VAL A 143 -0.45 2.75 7.40
CA VAL A 143 -0.34 3.77 8.46
C VAL A 143 0.67 4.85 8.09
N LEU A 144 1.83 4.50 7.48
CA LEU A 144 2.78 5.51 6.97
C LEU A 144 2.12 6.41 5.90
N GLY A 145 1.34 5.82 5.00
CA GLY A 145 0.56 6.59 4.03
C GLY A 145 -0.42 7.55 4.70
N LEU A 146 -1.14 7.09 5.73
CA LEU A 146 -2.03 7.93 6.51
C LEU A 146 -1.29 9.06 7.23
N LEU A 147 -0.07 8.81 7.75
CA LEU A 147 0.75 9.88 8.35
C LEU A 147 1.08 10.98 7.32
N VAL A 148 1.39 10.60 6.08
CA VAL A 148 1.58 11.59 5.01
C VAL A 148 0.31 12.41 4.81
N GLU A 149 -0.87 11.77 4.75
CA GLU A 149 -2.16 12.46 4.57
C GLU A 149 -2.49 13.42 5.73
N GLU A 150 -2.33 12.95 6.98
CA GLU A 150 -2.62 13.76 8.18
C GLU A 150 -1.67 14.96 8.31
N ILE A 151 -0.38 14.79 8.01
CA ILE A 151 0.60 15.87 8.11
C ILE A 151 0.46 16.89 6.98
N THR A 152 0.11 16.43 5.76
CA THR A 152 0.10 17.28 4.56
C THR A 152 -1.28 17.78 4.18
N GLU A 153 -2.33 17.22 4.77
CA GLU A 153 -3.74 17.47 4.41
C GLU A 153 -4.04 17.13 2.94
N LYS A 154 -3.25 16.24 2.35
CA LYS A 154 -3.38 15.78 0.96
C LYS A 154 -3.43 14.25 0.92
N PRO A 155 -4.23 13.66 0.03
CA PRO A 155 -4.16 12.23 -0.24
C PRO A 155 -2.73 11.79 -0.62
N LEU A 156 -2.31 10.59 -0.22
CA LEU A 156 -0.97 10.07 -0.50
C LEU A 156 -0.65 10.09 -2.01
N TYR A 157 -1.61 9.69 -2.85
CA TYR A 157 -1.43 9.68 -4.30
C TYR A 157 -1.17 11.09 -4.87
N GLN A 158 -1.83 12.11 -4.32
CA GLN A 158 -1.62 13.48 -4.74
C GLN A 158 -0.26 14.00 -4.27
N TYR A 159 0.09 13.76 -2.99
CA TYR A 159 1.40 14.16 -2.46
C TYR A 159 2.55 13.56 -3.27
N THR A 160 2.51 12.25 -3.51
CA THR A 160 3.56 11.55 -4.26
C THR A 160 3.62 12.02 -5.72
N ARG A 161 2.48 12.32 -6.33
CA ARG A 161 2.45 12.90 -7.68
C ARG A 161 3.17 14.25 -7.73
N GLU A 162 2.85 15.15 -6.80
CA GLU A 162 3.42 16.51 -6.77
C GLU A 162 4.91 16.51 -6.40
N HIS A 163 5.32 15.67 -5.45
CA HIS A 163 6.64 15.75 -4.83
C HIS A 163 7.63 14.66 -5.27
N ILE A 164 7.15 13.61 -5.94
CA ILE A 164 8.00 12.51 -6.41
C ILE A 164 7.84 12.28 -7.91
N PHE A 165 6.64 11.96 -8.38
CA PHE A 165 6.46 11.52 -9.77
C PHE A 165 6.72 12.65 -10.75
N THR A 166 6.09 13.82 -10.58
CA THR A 166 6.28 14.97 -11.47
C THR A 166 7.72 15.49 -11.50
N PRO A 167 8.41 15.71 -10.35
CA PRO A 167 9.81 16.14 -10.37
C PRO A 167 10.75 15.14 -11.04
N LEU A 168 10.43 13.85 -10.98
CA LEU A 168 11.22 12.78 -11.62
C LEU A 168 10.78 12.44 -13.03
N GLN A 169 9.78 13.17 -13.59
CA GLN A 169 9.20 12.93 -14.90
C GLN A 169 8.64 11.50 -15.06
N MET A 170 8.02 10.99 -13.99
CA MET A 170 7.36 9.68 -13.95
C MET A 170 5.89 9.82 -14.36
N ASP A 171 5.64 10.33 -15.57
CA ASP A 171 4.32 10.76 -16.01
C ASP A 171 3.30 9.62 -16.19
N HIS A 172 3.80 8.37 -16.26
CA HIS A 172 2.99 7.16 -16.42
C HIS A 172 2.96 6.30 -15.16
N THR A 173 3.23 6.89 -13.99
CA THR A 173 3.18 6.22 -12.68
C THR A 173 2.01 6.77 -11.87
N GLY A 174 1.24 5.89 -11.25
CA GLY A 174 0.08 6.27 -10.43
C GLY A 174 -0.23 5.23 -9.36
N TRP A 175 -1.07 5.60 -8.42
CA TRP A 175 -1.63 4.72 -7.38
C TRP A 175 -2.98 4.16 -7.79
N LEU A 176 -3.72 4.92 -8.59
CA LEU A 176 -5.07 4.59 -9.01
C LEU A 176 -5.09 4.28 -10.50
N LEU A 177 -5.97 3.37 -10.91
CA LEU A 177 -6.22 3.09 -12.32
C LEU A 177 -6.65 4.34 -13.09
N SER A 178 -7.44 5.18 -12.43
CA SER A 178 -7.89 6.45 -12.99
C SER A 178 -6.76 7.44 -13.30
N GLU A 179 -5.54 7.21 -12.77
CA GLU A 179 -4.37 8.06 -13.01
C GLU A 179 -3.50 7.59 -14.18
N VAL A 180 -3.74 6.41 -14.73
CA VAL A 180 -2.91 5.79 -15.76
C VAL A 180 -3.72 5.38 -16.99
N ASP A 181 -3.05 5.18 -18.13
CA ASP A 181 -3.69 4.60 -19.32
C ASP A 181 -3.81 3.08 -19.16
N THR A 182 -5.00 2.62 -18.80
CA THR A 182 -5.30 1.21 -18.60
C THR A 182 -5.13 0.35 -19.85
N ASN A 183 -5.21 0.94 -21.06
CA ASN A 183 -4.96 0.21 -22.30
C ASN A 183 -3.47 -0.14 -22.48
N SER A 184 -2.59 0.57 -21.79
CA SER A 184 -1.14 0.33 -21.80
C SER A 184 -0.70 -0.60 -20.66
N HIS A 185 -1.62 -1.03 -19.80
CA HIS A 185 -1.31 -1.88 -18.66
C HIS A 185 -1.16 -3.34 -19.06
N ALA A 186 -0.17 -4.02 -18.45
CA ALA A 186 -0.05 -5.46 -18.58
C ALA A 186 -1.03 -6.16 -17.64
N ARG A 187 -1.72 -7.17 -18.17
CA ARG A 187 -2.64 -7.98 -17.39
C ARG A 187 -1.86 -8.89 -16.43
N PRO A 188 -2.09 -8.82 -15.12
CA PRO A 188 -1.48 -9.74 -14.17
C PRO A 188 -2.09 -11.14 -14.31
N TYR A 189 -1.26 -12.17 -14.18
CA TYR A 189 -1.66 -13.58 -14.19
C TYR A 189 -1.19 -14.26 -12.93
N PHE A 190 -2.05 -15.08 -12.35
CA PHE A 190 -1.73 -15.87 -11.18
C PHE A 190 -1.71 -17.36 -11.54
N PHE A 191 -0.77 -18.09 -10.95
CA PHE A 191 -0.88 -19.54 -10.93
C PHE A 191 -2.02 -19.95 -10.00
N VAL A 192 -2.98 -20.70 -10.52
CA VAL A 192 -4.08 -21.24 -9.72
C VAL A 192 -3.54 -22.37 -8.85
N THR A 193 -3.58 -22.15 -7.54
CA THR A 193 -3.29 -23.15 -6.51
C THR A 193 -4.53 -23.39 -5.67
N ALA A 194 -4.56 -24.49 -4.90
CA ALA A 194 -5.67 -24.75 -3.99
C ALA A 194 -5.83 -23.64 -2.92
N GLU A 195 -4.75 -22.96 -2.57
CA GLU A 195 -4.71 -21.91 -1.54
C GLU A 195 -5.22 -20.55 -2.06
N ASN A 196 -5.01 -20.23 -3.34
CA ASN A 196 -5.39 -18.92 -3.88
C ASN A 196 -6.67 -18.95 -4.73
N ILE A 197 -7.30 -20.13 -4.90
CA ILE A 197 -8.49 -20.28 -5.76
C ILE A 197 -9.69 -19.45 -5.27
N GLU A 198 -9.80 -19.25 -3.96
CA GLU A 198 -10.90 -18.46 -3.37
C GLU A 198 -10.70 -16.97 -3.63
N MET A 199 -9.48 -16.46 -3.49
CA MET A 199 -9.13 -15.07 -3.85
C MET A 199 -9.38 -14.81 -5.34
N LEU A 200 -9.04 -15.77 -6.19
CA LEU A 200 -9.31 -15.70 -7.63
C LEU A 200 -10.82 -15.72 -7.94
N ARG A 201 -11.64 -16.43 -7.16
CA ARG A 201 -13.11 -16.44 -7.32
C ARG A 201 -13.73 -15.06 -7.09
N VAL A 202 -13.21 -14.26 -6.18
CA VAL A 202 -13.69 -12.89 -5.96
C VAL A 202 -13.54 -12.04 -7.22
N CYS A 203 -12.41 -12.17 -7.92
CA CYS A 203 -12.18 -11.44 -9.17
C CYS A 203 -12.82 -12.12 -10.40
N LEU A 204 -13.02 -13.45 -10.40
CA LEU A 204 -13.63 -14.18 -11.50
C LEU A 204 -15.19 -14.09 -11.52
N ASN A 205 -15.82 -13.79 -10.39
CA ASN A 205 -17.28 -13.57 -10.33
C ASN A 205 -17.72 -12.20 -10.90
N PHE A 206 -16.79 -11.28 -11.11
CA PHE A 206 -17.01 -10.07 -11.88
C PHE A 206 -16.59 -10.35 -13.33
N VAL A 207 -17.57 -10.51 -14.20
CA VAL A 207 -17.50 -10.72 -15.64
C VAL A 207 -16.25 -10.09 -16.24
N PHE A 208 -15.30 -10.94 -16.67
CA PHE A 208 -14.33 -10.72 -17.73
C PHE A 208 -13.72 -9.31 -17.90
N GLU A 209 -13.25 -8.70 -16.84
CA GLU A 209 -12.11 -7.78 -16.92
C GLU A 209 -11.26 -7.98 -15.67
N PRO A 210 -10.12 -8.66 -15.79
CA PRO A 210 -9.21 -8.84 -14.65
C PRO A 210 -8.41 -7.56 -14.46
N GLN A 211 -8.96 -6.68 -13.71
CA GLN A 211 -8.25 -5.52 -13.17
C GLN A 211 -8.12 -5.73 -11.68
N MET A 212 -7.03 -6.37 -11.27
CA MET A 212 -6.59 -6.40 -9.87
C MET A 212 -5.64 -5.23 -9.65
N ASP A 213 -6.19 -4.03 -9.57
CA ASP A 213 -5.38 -2.81 -9.61
C ASP A 213 -5.64 -1.86 -8.46
N GLY A 214 -6.14 -2.32 -7.37
CA GLY A 214 -6.27 -1.53 -6.15
C GLY A 214 -5.35 -2.00 -5.05
N PHE A 215 -4.02 -1.98 -5.25
CA PHE A 215 -3.10 -2.20 -4.16
C PHE A 215 -2.82 -0.89 -3.44
N TRP A 216 -3.51 -0.68 -2.34
CA TRP A 216 -3.14 0.27 -1.32
C TRP A 216 -1.95 -0.27 -0.54
N LEU A 217 -0.74 -0.06 -0.97
CA LEU A 217 0.44 -0.28 -0.10
C LEU A 217 1.63 0.53 -0.58
#